data_bcd85c0102fd34922caac15d88139383
#
_entry.id   bcd85c0102fd34922caac15d88139383
#
_cell.length_a   1.000
_cell.length_b   1.000
_cell.length_c   1.000
_cell.angle_alpha   90.00
_cell.angle_beta   90.00
_cell.angle_gamma   90.00
#
_symmetry.space_group_name_H-M   'P 1'
#
loop_
_entity.id
_entity.type
_entity.pdbx_description
1 polymer ?
#
loop_
_entity_poly.entity_id
_entity_poly.type
_entity_poly.pdbx_seq_one_letter_code
_entity_poly.pdbx_strand_id
1 'polypeptide(L)'
;INASYAYGGAALTIRTVKQYLGIPINHVVEVNFENFPKLIDAMGGIDYHGSCVVSRINGGRLNGGYTLVLRGGSHHIDGQQALALARTRKNLCRPAEDDRARVRRQQKILAAMRSRALSPAGFARAPWIAWQTPRAIRTDMSGSTLVGFLTGMALAGDAPTSVLRGTPTPDGSLTVSDADRQAAVQRFLAK
;
A
#
# COMPACT_ATOMS: atom_id res chain seq x y z
N ILE A 1 -12.16 0.43 12.03
CA ILE A 1 -10.82 0.98 11.70
C ILE A 1 -10.94 2.12 10.67
N ASN A 2 -11.61 1.95 9.53
CA ASN A 2 -11.72 3.02 8.52
C ASN A 2 -12.33 4.33 9.06
N ALA A 3 -13.35 4.24 9.92
CA ALA A 3 -13.98 5.39 10.55
C ALA A 3 -13.02 6.14 11.50
N SER A 4 -12.06 5.45 12.12
CA SER A 4 -11.13 6.09 13.05
C SER A 4 -10.26 7.16 12.38
N TYR A 5 -9.87 6.96 11.12
CA TYR A 5 -9.14 7.97 10.37
C TYR A 5 -10.00 9.20 10.06
N ALA A 6 -11.27 9.00 9.71
CA ALA A 6 -12.19 10.09 9.44
C ALA A 6 -12.48 10.96 10.68
N TYR A 7 -12.54 10.35 11.87
CA TYR A 7 -12.87 11.06 13.13
C TYR A 7 -11.65 11.65 13.86
N GLY A 8 -10.48 11.05 13.75
CA GLY A 8 -9.30 11.47 14.52
C GLY A 8 -7.96 11.24 13.83
N GLY A 9 -7.98 11.12 12.50
CA GLY A 9 -6.76 11.01 11.69
C GLY A 9 -5.88 9.82 12.05
N ALA A 10 -4.58 9.97 11.78
CA ALA A 10 -3.58 8.93 12.06
C ALA A 10 -3.53 8.55 13.56
N ALA A 11 -3.60 9.53 14.46
CA ALA A 11 -3.47 9.27 15.89
C ALA A 11 -4.55 8.35 16.44
N LEU A 12 -5.82 8.58 16.08
CA LEU A 12 -6.92 7.72 16.50
C LEU A 12 -6.83 6.35 15.80
N THR A 13 -6.41 6.32 14.54
CA THR A 13 -6.24 5.07 13.79
C THR A 13 -5.17 4.18 14.43
N ILE A 14 -4.01 4.74 14.79
CA ILE A 14 -2.93 4.02 15.48
C ILE A 14 -3.43 3.44 16.81
N ARG A 15 -4.10 4.25 17.62
CA ARG A 15 -4.67 3.80 18.90
C ARG A 15 -5.64 2.66 18.69
N THR A 16 -6.56 2.79 17.74
CA THR A 16 -7.54 1.75 17.40
C THR A 16 -6.86 0.45 16.95
N VAL A 17 -5.85 0.54 16.08
CA VAL A 17 -5.12 -0.64 15.59
C VAL A 17 -4.30 -1.29 16.70
N LYS A 18 -3.61 -0.50 17.55
CA LYS A 18 -2.89 -1.01 18.73
C LYS A 18 -3.82 -1.78 19.68
N GLN A 19 -4.97 -1.18 20.00
CA GLN A 19 -5.95 -1.82 20.87
C GLN A 19 -6.55 -3.08 20.25
N TYR A 20 -6.84 -3.03 18.95
CA TYR A 20 -7.45 -4.14 18.24
C TYR A 20 -6.52 -5.33 18.06
N LEU A 21 -5.25 -5.10 17.72
CA LEU A 21 -4.29 -6.17 17.45
C LEU A 21 -3.48 -6.57 18.70
N GLY A 22 -3.40 -5.73 19.74
CA GLY A 22 -2.58 -5.97 20.93
C GLY A 22 -1.07 -5.94 20.64
N ILE A 23 -0.62 -5.29 19.56
CA ILE A 23 0.79 -5.21 19.18
C ILE A 23 1.32 -3.77 19.30
N PRO A 24 2.61 -3.59 19.61
CA PRO A 24 3.22 -2.26 19.56
C PRO A 24 3.30 -1.77 18.11
N ILE A 25 2.95 -0.51 17.89
CA ILE A 25 3.21 0.21 16.64
C ILE A 25 4.18 1.31 17.00
N ASN A 26 5.37 1.25 16.45
CA ASN A 26 6.47 2.15 16.82
C ASN A 26 6.49 3.39 15.92
N HIS A 27 6.16 3.22 14.64
CA HIS A 27 6.21 4.28 13.65
C HIS A 27 5.02 4.23 12.70
N VAL A 28 4.73 5.37 12.10
CA VAL A 28 3.65 5.54 11.12
C VAL A 28 4.19 6.15 9.84
N VAL A 29 3.67 5.65 8.74
CA VAL A 29 3.89 6.24 7.42
C VAL A 29 2.53 6.52 6.79
N GLU A 30 2.25 7.78 6.54
CA GLU A 30 1.09 8.22 5.78
C GLU A 30 1.49 8.54 4.33
N VAL A 31 0.71 8.05 3.38
CA VAL A 31 0.94 8.31 1.97
C VAL A 31 -0.09 9.32 1.45
N ASN A 32 0.37 10.44 0.91
CA ASN A 32 -0.49 11.42 0.26
C ASN A 32 -0.76 10.99 -1.19
N PHE A 33 -2.01 10.70 -1.51
CA PHE A 33 -2.41 10.22 -2.84
C PHE A 33 -2.24 11.26 -3.96
N GLU A 34 -2.20 12.55 -3.64
CA GLU A 34 -1.97 13.61 -4.64
C GLU A 34 -0.51 13.61 -5.14
N ASN A 35 0.43 13.37 -4.21
CA ASN A 35 1.85 13.39 -4.52
C ASN A 35 2.48 11.99 -4.72
N PHE A 36 1.75 10.94 -4.39
CA PHE A 36 2.20 9.56 -4.62
C PHE A 36 2.60 9.27 -6.07
N PRO A 37 1.83 9.69 -7.10
CA PRO A 37 2.24 9.52 -8.49
C PRO A 37 3.60 10.15 -8.78
N LYS A 38 3.83 11.38 -8.30
CA LYS A 38 5.09 12.10 -8.52
C LYS A 38 6.29 11.39 -7.88
N LEU A 39 6.08 10.72 -6.74
CA LEU A 39 7.12 9.90 -6.11
C LEU A 39 7.48 8.69 -6.97
N ILE A 40 6.48 7.97 -7.49
CA ILE A 40 6.70 6.84 -8.41
C ILE A 40 7.42 7.31 -9.69
N ASP A 41 7.01 8.45 -10.26
CA ASP A 41 7.63 9.02 -11.46
C ASP A 41 9.08 9.47 -11.19
N ALA A 42 9.36 10.02 -10.00
CA ALA A 42 10.72 10.34 -9.57
C ALA A 42 11.62 9.09 -9.47
N MET A 43 11.04 7.95 -9.08
CA MET A 43 11.74 6.65 -9.12
C MET A 43 11.94 6.14 -10.56
N GLY A 44 11.32 6.79 -11.56
CA GLY A 44 11.32 6.36 -12.95
C GLY A 44 10.35 5.24 -13.23
N GLY A 45 9.22 5.18 -12.51
CA GLY A 45 8.26 4.09 -12.57
C GLY A 45 8.66 2.88 -11.73
N ILE A 46 7.78 1.91 -11.63
CA ILE A 46 8.00 0.64 -10.92
C ILE A 46 7.59 -0.56 -11.78
N ASP A 47 8.24 -1.69 -11.57
CA ASP A 47 7.92 -2.93 -12.26
C ASP A 47 6.90 -3.73 -11.46
N TYR A 48 5.69 -3.83 -11.97
CA TYR A 48 4.57 -4.53 -11.37
C TYR A 48 4.27 -5.83 -12.09
N HIS A 49 4.20 -6.93 -11.33
CA HIS A 49 3.73 -8.23 -11.86
C HIS A 49 2.39 -8.60 -11.25
N GLY A 50 1.37 -8.84 -12.11
CA GLY A 50 0.04 -9.15 -11.62
C GLY A 50 -0.90 -9.76 -12.64
N SER A 51 -2.13 -10.02 -12.20
CA SER A 51 -3.23 -10.44 -13.06
C SER A 51 -3.81 -9.25 -13.83
N CYS A 52 -4.68 -9.55 -14.80
CA CYS A 52 -5.42 -8.53 -15.53
C CYS A 52 -6.19 -7.61 -14.57
N VAL A 53 -6.05 -6.31 -14.77
CA VAL A 53 -6.81 -5.27 -14.05
C VAL A 53 -7.34 -4.25 -15.04
N VAL A 54 -8.66 -4.10 -15.08
CA VAL A 54 -9.35 -3.02 -15.79
C VAL A 54 -10.22 -2.28 -14.79
N SER A 55 -9.95 -0.98 -14.60
CA SER A 55 -10.65 -0.19 -13.59
C SER A 55 -10.94 1.22 -14.09
N ARG A 56 -12.13 1.73 -13.73
CA ARG A 56 -12.53 3.12 -13.98
C ARG A 56 -12.51 3.89 -12.67
N ILE A 57 -11.53 4.75 -12.52
CA ILE A 57 -11.40 5.64 -11.34
C ILE A 57 -12.16 6.93 -11.63
N ASN A 58 -13.05 7.34 -10.73
CA ASN A 58 -13.91 8.52 -10.87
C ASN A 58 -14.70 8.52 -12.20
N GLY A 59 -15.33 7.39 -12.53
CA GLY A 59 -16.13 7.24 -13.74
C GLY A 59 -15.34 6.89 -15.01
N GLY A 60 -14.02 6.86 -14.93
CA GLY A 60 -13.13 6.58 -16.07
C GLY A 60 -12.91 7.78 -16.98
N ARG A 61 -12.12 7.59 -18.04
CA ARG A 61 -11.68 8.66 -18.95
C ARG A 61 -12.85 9.43 -19.60
N LEU A 62 -13.95 8.75 -19.87
CA LEU A 62 -15.13 9.39 -20.49
C LEU A 62 -15.85 10.39 -19.57
N ASN A 63 -15.66 10.30 -18.26
CA ASN A 63 -16.26 11.16 -17.25
C ASN A 63 -15.24 12.01 -16.49
N GLY A 64 -14.13 12.36 -17.13
CA GLY A 64 -13.06 13.16 -16.51
C GLY A 64 -12.18 12.43 -15.50
N GLY A 65 -12.38 11.13 -15.34
CA GLY A 65 -11.56 10.28 -14.47
C GLY A 65 -10.44 9.55 -15.23
N TYR A 66 -9.88 8.53 -14.61
CA TYR A 66 -8.81 7.72 -15.16
C TYR A 66 -9.28 6.28 -15.45
N THR A 67 -8.91 5.73 -16.60
CA THR A 67 -9.16 4.32 -16.92
C THR A 67 -7.83 3.56 -16.95
N LEU A 68 -7.66 2.64 -16.00
CA LEU A 68 -6.52 1.73 -15.96
C LEU A 68 -6.83 0.48 -16.80
N VAL A 69 -5.91 0.11 -17.66
CA VAL A 69 -5.94 -1.17 -18.38
C VAL A 69 -4.56 -1.81 -18.28
N LEU A 70 -4.45 -2.88 -17.49
CA LEU A 70 -3.26 -3.70 -17.38
C LEU A 70 -3.65 -5.15 -17.73
N ARG A 71 -2.97 -5.74 -18.69
CA ARG A 71 -3.09 -7.18 -18.98
C ARG A 71 -2.39 -7.98 -17.89
N GLY A 72 -2.59 -9.31 -17.84
CA GLY A 72 -1.81 -10.19 -16.96
C GLY A 72 -0.34 -10.19 -17.36
N GLY A 73 0.56 -10.28 -16.38
CA GLY A 73 2.01 -10.31 -16.59
C GLY A 73 2.77 -9.18 -15.92
N SER A 74 3.97 -8.91 -16.42
CA SER A 74 4.85 -7.86 -15.93
C SER A 74 4.66 -6.57 -16.74
N HIS A 75 4.58 -5.45 -16.04
CA HIS A 75 4.40 -4.12 -16.62
C HIS A 75 5.30 -3.13 -15.90
N HIS A 76 5.96 -2.28 -16.66
CA HIS A 76 6.54 -1.06 -16.11
C HIS A 76 5.43 -0.01 -16.03
N ILE A 77 5.10 0.45 -14.83
CA ILE A 77 3.96 1.35 -14.59
C ILE A 77 4.43 2.69 -14.03
N ASP A 78 3.78 3.75 -14.49
CA ASP A 78 3.97 5.12 -14.00
C ASP A 78 3.18 5.40 -12.72
N GLY A 79 3.31 6.60 -12.18
CA GLY A 79 2.67 6.99 -10.93
C GLY A 79 1.15 7.01 -11.00
N GLN A 80 0.56 7.42 -12.13
CA GLN A 80 -0.89 7.43 -12.30
C GLN A 80 -1.46 6.01 -12.39
N GLN A 81 -0.77 5.13 -13.08
CA GLN A 81 -1.12 3.71 -13.16
C GLN A 81 -1.01 3.04 -11.79
N ALA A 82 0.07 3.32 -11.03
CA ALA A 82 0.28 2.79 -9.69
C ALA A 82 -0.81 3.27 -8.72
N LEU A 83 -1.17 4.57 -8.76
CA LEU A 83 -2.26 5.12 -7.95
C LEU A 83 -3.61 4.48 -8.30
N ALA A 84 -3.93 4.40 -9.59
CA ALA A 84 -5.17 3.79 -10.06
C ALA A 84 -5.25 2.31 -9.63
N LEU A 85 -4.15 1.57 -9.73
CA LEU A 85 -4.03 0.18 -9.32
C LEU A 85 -4.27 0.01 -7.81
N ALA A 86 -3.67 0.88 -6.98
CA ALA A 86 -3.86 0.88 -5.52
C ALA A 86 -5.30 1.20 -5.10
N ARG A 87 -6.00 2.05 -5.86
CA ARG A 87 -7.38 2.49 -5.60
C ARG A 87 -8.44 1.58 -6.20
N THR A 88 -8.08 0.62 -7.06
CA THR A 88 -9.02 -0.26 -7.74
C THR A 88 -9.79 -1.13 -6.74
N ARG A 89 -11.08 -0.90 -6.60
CA ARG A 89 -12.02 -1.72 -5.82
C ARG A 89 -12.79 -2.71 -6.71
N LYS A 90 -13.24 -2.24 -7.89
CA LYS A 90 -13.94 -3.07 -8.87
C LYS A 90 -13.01 -3.30 -10.05
N ASN A 91 -12.66 -4.56 -10.27
CA ASN A 91 -11.86 -4.98 -11.40
C ASN A 91 -12.80 -5.54 -12.49
N LEU A 92 -12.96 -4.80 -13.58
CA LEU A 92 -13.85 -5.21 -14.69
C LEU A 92 -13.33 -6.46 -15.42
N CYS A 93 -12.03 -6.73 -15.32
CA CYS A 93 -11.42 -7.95 -15.86
C CYS A 93 -11.75 -9.20 -15.01
N ARG A 94 -12.00 -8.98 -13.70
CA ARG A 94 -12.28 -10.02 -12.71
C ARG A 94 -13.34 -9.55 -11.73
N PRO A 95 -14.62 -9.54 -12.11
CA PRO A 95 -15.71 -8.98 -11.26
C PRO A 95 -15.88 -9.68 -9.92
N ALA A 96 -15.45 -10.95 -9.81
CA ALA A 96 -15.52 -11.74 -8.57
C ALA A 96 -14.39 -11.45 -7.57
N GLU A 97 -13.45 -10.52 -7.88
CA GLU A 97 -12.40 -10.14 -6.93
C GLU A 97 -12.99 -9.41 -5.72
N ASP A 98 -12.55 -9.83 -4.52
CA ASP A 98 -12.88 -9.21 -3.25
C ASP A 98 -11.93 -8.04 -2.90
N ASP A 99 -12.20 -7.36 -1.77
CA ASP A 99 -11.36 -6.26 -1.27
C ASP A 99 -9.94 -6.72 -0.88
N ARG A 100 -9.73 -8.02 -0.61
CA ARG A 100 -8.41 -8.62 -0.38
C ARG A 100 -7.52 -8.54 -1.62
N ALA A 101 -8.09 -8.58 -2.81
CA ALA A 101 -7.34 -8.38 -4.04
C ALA A 101 -6.74 -6.97 -4.11
N ARG A 102 -7.46 -5.94 -3.60
CA ARG A 102 -6.93 -4.59 -3.46
C ARG A 102 -5.74 -4.55 -2.50
N VAL A 103 -5.86 -5.16 -1.32
CA VAL A 103 -4.77 -5.22 -0.35
C VAL A 103 -3.53 -5.90 -0.95
N ARG A 104 -3.71 -7.02 -1.63
CA ARG A 104 -2.59 -7.71 -2.33
C ARG A 104 -1.93 -6.82 -3.40
N ARG A 105 -2.72 -6.04 -4.15
CA ARG A 105 -2.17 -5.07 -5.12
C ARG A 105 -1.35 -3.98 -4.44
N GLN A 106 -1.83 -3.44 -3.33
CA GLN A 106 -1.10 -2.44 -2.55
C GLN A 106 0.23 -3.01 -2.00
N GLN A 107 0.22 -4.23 -1.48
CA GLN A 107 1.44 -4.91 -1.02
C GLN A 107 2.45 -5.11 -2.16
N LYS A 108 1.98 -5.52 -3.35
CA LYS A 108 2.83 -5.67 -4.54
C LYS A 108 3.42 -4.35 -5.01
N ILE A 109 2.67 -3.25 -4.95
CA ILE A 109 3.17 -1.91 -5.27
C ILE A 109 4.29 -1.53 -4.29
N LEU A 110 4.09 -1.73 -2.99
CA LEU A 110 5.11 -1.44 -1.98
C LEU A 110 6.38 -2.29 -2.20
N ALA A 111 6.24 -3.58 -2.52
CA ALA A 111 7.37 -4.44 -2.85
C ALA A 111 8.10 -3.96 -4.12
N ALA A 112 7.37 -3.57 -5.16
CA ALA A 112 7.94 -3.02 -6.40
C ALA A 112 8.67 -1.69 -6.15
N MET A 113 8.10 -0.80 -5.33
CA MET A 113 8.76 0.46 -4.92
C MET A 113 10.08 0.17 -4.20
N ARG A 114 10.07 -0.77 -3.24
CA ARG A 114 11.29 -1.20 -2.52
C ARG A 114 12.33 -1.73 -3.51
N SER A 115 11.97 -2.67 -4.36
CA SER A 115 12.86 -3.25 -5.37
C SER A 115 13.46 -2.15 -6.27
N ARG A 116 12.63 -1.20 -6.71
CA ARG A 116 13.08 -0.08 -7.53
C ARG A 116 14.03 0.84 -6.78
N ALA A 117 13.72 1.20 -5.53
CA ALA A 117 14.57 2.06 -4.71
C ALA A 117 15.97 1.46 -4.48
N LEU A 118 16.06 0.14 -4.31
CA LEU A 118 17.31 -0.60 -4.10
C LEU A 118 18.06 -0.97 -5.39
N SER A 119 17.50 -0.69 -6.56
CA SER A 119 18.13 -0.96 -7.84
C SER A 119 19.17 0.11 -8.20
N PRO A 120 20.16 -0.19 -9.08
CA PRO A 120 21.11 0.82 -9.59
C PRO A 120 20.38 2.03 -10.20
N ALA A 121 19.28 1.81 -10.90
CA ALA A 121 18.47 2.89 -11.48
C ALA A 121 17.77 3.74 -10.41
N GLY A 122 17.38 3.17 -9.28
CA GLY A 122 16.86 3.90 -8.12
C GLY A 122 17.94 4.74 -7.45
N PHE A 123 19.14 4.21 -7.28
CA PHE A 123 20.28 4.96 -6.76
C PHE A 123 20.64 6.16 -7.66
N ALA A 124 20.66 5.99 -8.96
CA ALA A 124 20.89 7.10 -9.91
C ALA A 124 19.82 8.21 -9.81
N ARG A 125 18.63 7.87 -9.32
CA ARG A 125 17.50 8.79 -9.12
C ARG A 125 17.31 9.26 -7.68
N ALA A 126 18.20 8.87 -6.76
CA ALA A 126 18.09 9.18 -5.33
C ALA A 126 17.82 10.68 -5.03
N PRO A 127 18.45 11.67 -5.71
CA PRO A 127 18.16 13.08 -5.46
C PRO A 127 16.71 13.48 -5.77
N TRP A 128 16.12 12.97 -6.86
CA TRP A 128 14.72 13.24 -7.23
C TRP A 128 13.74 12.53 -6.29
N ILE A 129 14.06 11.29 -5.90
CA ILE A 129 13.29 10.54 -4.90
C ILE A 129 13.29 11.30 -3.58
N ALA A 130 14.46 11.71 -3.09
CA ALA A 130 14.61 12.46 -1.84
C ALA A 130 13.83 13.79 -1.86
N TRP A 131 13.80 14.49 -3.00
CA TRP A 131 13.03 15.72 -3.18
C TRP A 131 11.52 15.51 -3.13
N GLN A 132 10.99 14.38 -3.66
CA GLN A 132 9.56 14.09 -3.69
C GLN A 132 9.05 13.39 -2.43
N THR A 133 9.91 12.67 -1.71
CA THR A 133 9.51 11.87 -0.53
C THR A 133 8.79 12.70 0.53
N PRO A 134 9.28 13.87 0.99
CA PRO A 134 8.60 14.65 2.03
C PRO A 134 7.23 15.20 1.61
N ARG A 135 6.96 15.27 0.32
CA ARG A 135 5.66 15.70 -0.23
C ARG A 135 4.65 14.57 -0.31
N ALA A 136 5.14 13.38 -0.60
CA ALA A 136 4.32 12.19 -0.80
C ALA A 136 4.11 11.38 0.49
N ILE A 137 5.02 11.49 1.45
CA ILE A 137 5.06 10.69 2.66
C ILE A 137 5.18 11.60 3.88
N ARG A 138 4.34 11.35 4.89
CA ARG A 138 4.48 11.89 6.24
C ARG A 138 4.81 10.75 7.20
N THR A 139 5.76 10.97 8.09
CA THR A 139 6.17 9.99 9.10
C THR A 139 6.60 10.68 10.38
N ASP A 140 6.49 9.98 11.50
CA ASP A 140 7.01 10.36 12.82
C ASP A 140 8.48 9.97 13.01
N MET A 141 9.08 9.28 12.04
CA MET A 141 10.49 8.88 12.08
C MET A 141 11.41 10.08 11.89
N SER A 142 12.46 10.16 12.71
CA SER A 142 13.59 11.06 12.43
C SER A 142 14.33 10.63 11.15
N GLY A 143 15.12 11.51 10.56
CA GLY A 143 15.90 11.17 9.35
C GLY A 143 16.82 9.97 9.56
N SER A 144 17.50 9.87 10.71
CA SER A 144 18.36 8.73 11.07
C SER A 144 17.56 7.44 11.26
N THR A 145 16.40 7.51 11.91
CA THR A 145 15.50 6.36 12.08
C THR A 145 14.98 5.87 10.73
N LEU A 146 14.61 6.79 9.84
CA LEU A 146 14.16 6.45 8.50
C LEU A 146 15.26 5.77 7.67
N VAL A 147 16.49 6.26 7.73
CA VAL A 147 17.65 5.62 7.08
C VAL A 147 17.89 4.24 7.64
N GLY A 148 17.88 4.08 8.98
CA GLY A 148 18.01 2.78 9.64
C GLY A 148 16.92 1.79 9.24
N PHE A 149 15.66 2.27 9.17
CA PHE A 149 14.51 1.47 8.71
C PHE A 149 14.66 1.03 7.25
N LEU A 150 15.04 1.93 6.35
CA LEU A 150 15.26 1.60 4.95
C LEU A 150 16.43 0.60 4.76
N THR A 151 17.51 0.79 5.53
CA THR A 151 18.64 -0.15 5.53
C THR A 151 18.22 -1.52 6.06
N GLY A 152 17.49 -1.55 7.17
CA GLY A 152 16.94 -2.79 7.72
C GLY A 152 16.02 -3.51 6.73
N MET A 153 15.14 -2.78 6.06
CA MET A 153 14.31 -3.34 4.98
C MET A 153 15.14 -3.89 3.82
N ALA A 154 16.24 -3.26 3.47
CA ALA A 154 17.11 -3.72 2.39
C ALA A 154 17.77 -5.06 2.74
N LEU A 155 18.23 -5.21 4.00
CA LEU A 155 18.95 -6.39 4.48
C LEU A 155 18.02 -7.55 4.88
N ALA A 156 16.84 -7.26 5.43
CA ALA A 156 15.93 -8.28 5.98
C ALA A 156 15.14 -9.07 4.92
N GLY A 157 15.27 -8.77 3.63
CA GLY A 157 14.46 -9.43 2.60
C GLY A 157 12.99 -9.03 2.64
N ASP A 158 12.09 -9.90 2.15
CA ASP A 158 10.66 -9.61 2.12
C ASP A 158 10.04 -9.73 3.51
N ALA A 159 9.42 -8.64 3.97
CA ALA A 159 8.69 -8.66 5.23
C ALA A 159 7.46 -9.60 5.13
N PRO A 160 7.20 -10.43 6.15
CA PRO A 160 6.02 -11.28 6.16
C PRO A 160 4.76 -10.41 6.14
N THR A 161 3.88 -10.68 5.19
CA THR A 161 2.60 -10.00 5.08
C THR A 161 1.47 -10.96 5.39
N SER A 162 0.51 -10.53 6.20
CA SER A 162 -0.69 -11.29 6.53
C SER A 162 -1.93 -10.44 6.31
N VAL A 163 -2.97 -11.05 5.76
CA VAL A 163 -4.29 -10.40 5.60
C VAL A 163 -5.24 -11.04 6.61
N LEU A 164 -5.82 -10.23 7.49
CA LEU A 164 -6.87 -10.67 8.39
C LEU A 164 -8.10 -11.10 7.59
N ARG A 165 -8.57 -12.31 7.83
CA ARG A 165 -9.79 -12.84 7.21
C ARG A 165 -10.98 -12.39 8.04
N GLY A 166 -11.87 -11.59 7.46
CA GLY A 166 -13.12 -11.19 8.07
C GLY A 166 -14.30 -11.85 7.39
N THR A 167 -15.38 -12.08 8.15
CA THR A 167 -16.68 -12.49 7.64
C THR A 167 -17.50 -11.23 7.35
N PRO A 168 -18.09 -11.09 6.15
CA PRO A 168 -18.96 -9.97 5.85
C PRO A 168 -20.19 -9.96 6.75
N THR A 169 -20.54 -8.79 7.27
CA THR A 169 -21.77 -8.55 8.03
C THR A 169 -22.84 -7.92 7.13
N PRO A 170 -24.13 -7.99 7.46
CA PRO A 170 -25.22 -7.45 6.64
C PRO A 170 -25.12 -5.95 6.38
N ASP A 171 -24.44 -5.19 7.25
CA ASP A 171 -24.17 -3.76 7.11
C ASP A 171 -22.97 -3.45 6.19
N GLY A 172 -22.36 -4.47 5.57
CA GLY A 172 -21.21 -4.34 4.68
C GLY A 172 -19.86 -4.17 5.39
N SER A 173 -19.82 -4.32 6.73
CA SER A 173 -18.57 -4.36 7.48
C SER A 173 -17.96 -5.77 7.48
N LEU A 174 -16.71 -5.90 7.96
CA LEU A 174 -16.04 -7.18 8.14
C LEU A 174 -15.80 -7.41 9.62
N THR A 175 -16.32 -8.52 10.16
CA THR A 175 -16.04 -8.98 11.51
C THR A 175 -14.96 -10.06 11.47
N VAL A 176 -13.96 -9.93 12.34
CA VAL A 176 -12.90 -10.93 12.52
C VAL A 176 -13.08 -11.54 13.90
N SER A 177 -13.10 -12.87 13.99
CA SER A 177 -13.17 -13.56 15.28
C SER A 177 -11.89 -13.29 16.09
N ASP A 178 -12.02 -13.32 17.43
CA ASP A 178 -10.86 -13.14 18.32
C ASP A 178 -9.80 -14.22 18.09
N ALA A 179 -10.22 -15.45 17.82
CA ALA A 179 -9.32 -16.56 17.51
C ALA A 179 -8.52 -16.30 16.22
N ASP A 180 -9.19 -15.87 15.14
CA ASP A 180 -8.52 -15.56 13.87
C ASP A 180 -7.57 -14.36 14.00
N ARG A 181 -7.98 -13.36 14.79
CA ARG A 181 -7.14 -12.18 15.08
C ARG A 181 -5.88 -12.60 15.84
N GLN A 182 -6.00 -13.36 16.92
CA GLN A 182 -4.86 -13.83 17.71
C GLN A 182 -3.95 -14.75 16.89
N ALA A 183 -4.51 -15.68 16.12
CA ALA A 183 -3.74 -16.54 15.24
C ALA A 183 -2.96 -15.76 14.16
N ALA A 184 -3.53 -14.66 13.63
CA ALA A 184 -2.85 -13.81 12.69
C ALA A 184 -1.71 -13.00 13.32
N VAL A 185 -1.93 -12.48 14.54
CA VAL A 185 -0.92 -11.77 15.34
C VAL A 185 0.24 -12.71 15.70
N GLN A 186 -0.05 -13.91 16.19
CA GLN A 186 0.98 -14.90 16.52
C GLN A 186 1.84 -15.26 15.29
N ARG A 187 1.21 -15.51 14.14
CA ARG A 187 1.94 -15.78 12.88
C ARG A 187 2.79 -14.60 12.41
N PHE A 188 2.39 -13.37 12.72
CA PHE A 188 3.16 -12.17 12.40
C PHE A 188 4.37 -12.00 13.32
N LEU A 189 4.21 -12.29 14.61
CA LEU A 189 5.27 -12.15 15.64
C LEU A 189 6.26 -13.32 15.65
N ALA A 190 5.89 -14.51 15.18
CA ALA A 190 6.72 -15.71 15.17
C ALA A 190 7.80 -15.74 14.07
N LYS A 191 7.91 -14.69 13.27
CA LYS A 191 8.91 -14.51 12.21
C LYS A 191 9.78 -13.30 12.49
#